data_dbd47bb32e45a35781ba3b9167063206
#
_entry.id   dbd47bb32e45a35781ba3b9167063206
#
_cell.length_a   1.000
_cell.length_b   1.000
_cell.length_c   1.000
_cell.angle_alpha   90.00
_cell.angle_beta   90.00
_cell.angle_gamma   90.00
#
_symmetry.space_group_name_H-M   'P 1'
#
loop_
_entity.id
_entity.type
_entity.pdbx_description
1 polymer ?
#
loop_
_entity_poly.entity_id
_entity_poly.type
_entity_poly.pdbx_seq_one_letter_code
_entity_poly.pdbx_strand_id
1 'polypeptide(L)'
;MPTVNFSRIDLDLIYPPFLERVLHTIAACEARGVTFIATRGYDTYGAQMALWAKGRTMPGPMVTNAKGGQSAHNFGLAIDFVRDLDRSKQGVQPGWKPEDFAILIEEAKKRGLHSGQGYKDYPHISWPGYVT
;
A
#
# COMPACT_ATOMS: atom_id res chain seq x y z
N MET A 1 -3.60 -18.37 -4.49
CA MET A 1 -3.63 -16.99 -4.00
C MET A 1 -2.31 -16.64 -3.34
N PRO A 2 -1.74 -15.48 -3.59
CA PRO A 2 -0.45 -15.09 -3.00
C PRO A 2 -0.61 -14.62 -1.55
N THR A 3 -1.01 -15.53 -0.66
CA THR A 3 -1.27 -15.18 0.75
C THR A 3 0.00 -14.72 1.48
N VAL A 4 1.17 -15.23 1.10
CA VAL A 4 2.46 -14.82 1.68
C VAL A 4 2.73 -13.33 1.45
N ASN A 5 2.24 -12.77 0.35
CA ASN A 5 2.41 -11.35 0.03
C ASN A 5 1.69 -10.44 1.03
N PHE A 6 0.75 -10.98 1.79
CA PHE A 6 -0.11 -10.23 2.72
C PHE A 6 0.05 -10.67 4.17
N SER A 7 1.11 -11.40 4.49
CA SER A 7 1.31 -11.94 5.84
C SER A 7 1.52 -10.89 6.92
N ARG A 8 1.87 -9.66 6.54
CA ARG A 8 2.17 -8.56 7.47
C ARG A 8 0.94 -7.73 7.84
N ILE A 9 -0.20 -7.95 7.18
CA ILE A 9 -1.43 -7.19 7.41
C ILE A 9 -2.59 -8.13 7.71
N ASP A 10 -3.66 -7.58 8.30
CA ASP A 10 -4.88 -8.33 8.60
C ASP A 10 -5.88 -8.15 7.46
N LEU A 11 -6.04 -9.18 6.64
CA LEU A 11 -6.95 -9.14 5.49
C LEU A 11 -8.42 -9.01 5.88
N ASP A 12 -8.79 -9.44 7.10
CA ASP A 12 -10.16 -9.32 7.58
C ASP A 12 -10.59 -7.87 7.82
N LEU A 13 -9.60 -6.96 7.93
CA LEU A 13 -9.85 -5.53 8.14
C LEU A 13 -9.81 -4.72 6.83
N ILE A 14 -9.69 -5.40 5.69
CA ILE A 14 -9.70 -4.76 4.38
C ILE A 14 -11.09 -4.93 3.75
N TYR A 15 -11.59 -3.84 3.17
CA TYR A 15 -12.89 -3.84 2.49
C TYR A 15 -12.91 -4.91 1.38
N PRO A 16 -13.82 -5.90 1.43
CA PRO A 16 -13.75 -7.05 0.54
C PRO A 16 -13.70 -6.76 -0.96
N PRO A 17 -14.50 -5.86 -1.52
CA PRO A 17 -14.39 -5.53 -2.96
C PRO A 17 -13.04 -4.94 -3.35
N PHE A 18 -12.41 -4.16 -2.45
CA PHE A 18 -11.08 -3.62 -2.66
C PHE A 18 -10.04 -4.75 -2.62
N LEU A 19 -10.13 -5.61 -1.60
CA LEU A 19 -9.23 -6.75 -1.44
C LEU A 19 -9.24 -7.66 -2.68
N GLU A 20 -10.40 -7.96 -3.22
CA GLU A 20 -10.52 -8.79 -4.42
C GLU A 20 -9.71 -8.22 -5.59
N ARG A 21 -9.84 -6.92 -5.85
CA ARG A 21 -9.08 -6.27 -6.93
C ARG A 21 -7.59 -6.24 -6.64
N VAL A 22 -7.21 -6.03 -5.39
CA VAL A 22 -5.80 -6.05 -4.97
C VAL A 22 -5.19 -7.43 -5.17
N LEU A 23 -5.88 -8.49 -4.77
CA LEU A 23 -5.39 -9.86 -4.95
C LEU A 23 -5.15 -10.18 -6.43
N HIS A 24 -6.07 -9.76 -7.30
CA HIS A 24 -5.90 -9.94 -8.76
C HIS A 24 -4.74 -9.10 -9.30
N THR A 25 -4.56 -7.89 -8.77
CA THR A 25 -3.45 -7.01 -9.16
C THR A 25 -2.11 -7.66 -8.83
N ILE A 26 -1.97 -8.18 -7.62
CA ILE A 26 -0.71 -8.80 -7.19
C ILE A 26 -0.45 -10.08 -7.98
N ALA A 27 -1.48 -10.88 -8.25
CA ALA A 27 -1.35 -12.08 -9.10
C ALA A 27 -0.88 -11.71 -10.51
N ALA A 28 -1.40 -10.62 -11.08
CA ALA A 28 -0.96 -10.14 -12.40
C ALA A 28 0.50 -9.68 -12.39
N CYS A 29 0.94 -9.03 -11.31
CA CYS A 29 2.34 -8.67 -11.13
C CYS A 29 3.23 -9.91 -11.05
N GLU A 30 2.84 -10.94 -10.30
CA GLU A 30 3.56 -12.20 -10.21
C GLU A 30 3.70 -12.86 -11.59
N ALA A 31 2.65 -12.84 -12.38
CA ALA A 31 2.67 -13.39 -13.75
C ALA A 31 3.67 -12.64 -14.64
N ARG A 32 3.98 -11.39 -14.32
CA ARG A 32 4.99 -10.57 -15.03
C ARG A 32 6.36 -10.66 -14.38
N GLY A 33 6.55 -11.54 -13.39
CA GLY A 33 7.84 -11.77 -12.76
C GLY A 33 8.23 -10.79 -11.68
N VAL A 34 7.29 -9.99 -11.16
CA VAL A 34 7.57 -9.02 -10.08
C VAL A 34 6.74 -9.33 -8.85
N THR A 35 7.37 -9.22 -7.69
CA THR A 35 6.76 -9.56 -6.40
C THR A 35 6.62 -8.31 -5.55
N PHE A 36 5.40 -8.10 -5.01
CA PHE A 36 5.10 -7.03 -4.06
C PHE A 36 4.61 -7.62 -2.75
N ILE A 37 5.08 -7.05 -1.66
CA ILE A 37 4.72 -7.46 -0.29
C ILE A 37 3.96 -6.31 0.36
N ALA A 38 2.76 -6.59 0.88
CA ALA A 38 1.98 -5.60 1.60
C ALA A 38 2.67 -5.28 2.94
N THR A 39 2.88 -4.00 3.20
CA THR A 39 3.57 -3.53 4.41
C THR A 39 2.64 -2.83 5.38
N ARG A 40 1.54 -2.28 4.88
CA ARG A 40 0.58 -1.51 5.67
C ARG A 40 -0.81 -1.71 5.09
N GLY A 41 -1.77 -2.01 5.96
CA GLY A 41 -3.18 -2.18 5.57
C GLY A 41 -4.06 -1.25 6.39
N TYR A 42 -4.98 -1.82 7.19
CA TYR A 42 -5.84 -1.05 8.07
C TYR A 42 -5.03 -0.40 9.19
N ASP A 43 -5.29 0.90 9.42
CA ASP A 43 -4.74 1.64 10.55
C ASP A 43 -5.88 2.19 11.41
N THR A 44 -5.66 2.20 12.73
CA THR A 44 -6.57 2.89 13.64
C THR A 44 -6.47 4.41 13.46
N TYR A 45 -7.49 5.13 13.91
CA TYR A 45 -7.46 6.60 13.94
C TYR A 45 -6.29 7.09 14.80
N GLY A 46 -6.01 6.40 15.93
CA GLY A 46 -4.88 6.75 16.78
C GLY A 46 -3.54 6.59 16.09
N ALA A 47 -3.33 5.51 15.34
CA ALA A 47 -2.10 5.31 14.56
C ALA A 47 -1.92 6.42 13.51
N GLN A 48 -3.00 6.81 12.83
CA GLN A 48 -2.96 7.90 11.85
C GLN A 48 -2.69 9.24 12.51
N MET A 49 -3.26 9.50 13.69
CA MET A 49 -2.98 10.72 14.45
C MET A 49 -1.52 10.81 14.89
N ALA A 50 -0.91 9.67 15.26
CA ALA A 50 0.51 9.62 15.58
C ALA A 50 1.38 9.98 14.37
N LEU A 51 1.03 9.51 13.18
CA LEU A 51 1.72 9.89 11.94
C LEU A 51 1.55 11.38 11.64
N TRP A 52 0.33 11.90 11.80
CA TRP A 52 0.05 13.31 11.53
C TRP A 52 0.78 14.24 12.49
N ALA A 53 0.98 13.81 13.76
CA ALA A 53 1.68 14.60 14.78
C ALA A 53 3.15 14.85 14.42
N LYS A 54 3.79 13.96 13.66
CA LYS A 54 5.20 14.11 13.28
C LYS A 54 5.39 15.39 12.47
N GLY A 55 6.36 16.21 12.90
CA GLY A 55 6.63 17.50 12.27
C GLY A 55 5.65 18.61 12.66
N ARG A 56 4.67 18.33 13.53
CA ARG A 56 3.71 19.32 14.05
C ARG A 56 3.81 19.43 15.57
N THR A 57 3.25 18.45 16.30
CA THR A 57 3.32 18.41 17.76
C THR A 57 4.43 17.50 18.29
N MET A 58 5.01 16.67 17.45
CA MET A 58 6.11 15.77 17.77
C MET A 58 7.29 16.04 16.85
N PRO A 59 8.55 15.72 17.30
CA PRO A 59 9.74 15.91 16.47
C PRO A 59 9.71 15.08 15.19
N GLY A 60 10.47 15.52 14.18
CA GLY A 60 10.68 14.81 12.94
C GLY A 60 10.06 15.52 11.75
N PRO A 61 10.26 15.00 10.54
CA PRO A 61 9.66 15.54 9.34
C PRO A 61 8.16 15.20 9.27
N MET A 62 7.41 16.05 8.58
CA MET A 62 6.00 15.75 8.27
C MET A 62 5.94 14.57 7.30
N VAL A 63 5.13 13.54 7.64
CA VAL A 63 5.03 12.30 6.87
C VAL A 63 3.66 12.12 6.20
N THR A 64 2.64 12.87 6.62
CA THR A 64 1.30 12.79 6.05
C THR A 64 0.55 14.10 6.23
N ASN A 65 -0.42 14.35 5.33
CA ASN A 65 -1.38 15.46 5.44
C ASN A 65 -2.73 15.00 5.99
N ALA A 66 -2.89 13.72 6.32
CA ALA A 66 -4.15 13.13 6.78
C ALA A 66 -4.12 12.90 8.29
N LYS A 67 -5.15 13.43 8.98
CA LYS A 67 -5.44 13.13 10.38
C LYS A 67 -6.10 11.76 10.52
N GLY A 68 -6.30 11.28 11.74
CA GLY A 68 -7.12 10.12 12.02
C GLY A 68 -8.53 10.30 11.43
N GLY A 69 -9.00 9.29 10.69
CA GLY A 69 -10.28 9.35 9.98
C GLY A 69 -10.24 10.00 8.61
N GLN A 70 -9.08 10.52 8.17
CA GLN A 70 -8.92 11.14 6.85
C GLN A 70 -8.14 10.27 5.86
N SER A 71 -7.44 9.24 6.35
CA SER A 71 -6.69 8.32 5.48
C SER A 71 -7.57 7.17 5.03
N ALA A 72 -7.43 6.75 3.78
CA ALA A 72 -8.07 5.54 3.26
C ALA A 72 -7.70 4.29 4.07
N HIS A 73 -6.50 4.25 4.68
CA HIS A 73 -6.10 3.16 5.56
C HIS A 73 -7.02 3.00 6.79
N ASN A 74 -7.63 4.07 7.25
CA ASN A 74 -8.54 4.04 8.40
C ASN A 74 -9.84 3.29 8.12
N PHE A 75 -10.15 3.00 6.86
CA PHE A 75 -11.38 2.34 6.44
C PHE A 75 -11.12 1.02 5.74
N GLY A 76 -9.89 0.52 5.76
CA GLY A 76 -9.52 -0.69 5.03
C GLY A 76 -9.58 -0.51 3.52
N LEU A 77 -9.35 0.71 3.02
CA LEU A 77 -9.47 1.09 1.62
C LEU A 77 -8.14 1.45 0.98
N ALA A 78 -7.03 1.16 1.66
CA ALA A 78 -5.68 1.34 1.12
C ALA A 78 -4.74 0.27 1.62
N ILE A 79 -3.78 -0.10 0.78
CA ILE A 79 -2.68 -1.00 1.12
C ILE A 79 -1.41 -0.40 0.51
N ASP A 80 -0.34 -0.35 1.31
CA ASP A 80 0.98 0.02 0.86
C ASP A 80 1.82 -1.23 0.63
N PHE A 81 2.70 -1.18 -0.36
CA PHE A 81 3.54 -2.30 -0.79
C PHE A 81 5.00 -1.93 -0.83
N VAL A 82 5.86 -2.93 -0.71
CA VAL A 82 7.26 -2.85 -1.08
C VAL A 82 7.53 -3.89 -2.17
N ARG A 83 8.41 -3.57 -3.11
CA ARG A 83 8.84 -4.56 -4.09
C ARG A 83 9.91 -5.46 -3.50
N ASP A 84 9.75 -6.77 -3.66
CA ASP A 84 10.83 -7.72 -3.37
C ASP A 84 11.66 -7.88 -4.63
N LEU A 85 12.88 -7.34 -4.60
CA LEU A 85 13.76 -7.32 -5.77
C LEU A 85 14.38 -8.69 -6.08
N ASP A 86 14.38 -9.62 -5.13
CA ASP A 86 14.99 -10.94 -5.33
C ASP A 86 14.30 -12.00 -4.44
N ARG A 87 13.30 -12.67 -5.01
CA ARG A 87 12.52 -13.72 -4.34
C ARG A 87 13.37 -14.95 -3.98
N SER A 88 14.51 -15.13 -4.63
CA SER A 88 15.37 -16.28 -4.37
C SER A 88 16.09 -16.19 -3.03
N LYS A 89 16.17 -14.98 -2.46
CA LYS A 89 16.79 -14.74 -1.17
C LYS A 89 15.77 -14.81 -0.04
N GLN A 90 16.23 -15.25 1.13
CA GLN A 90 15.41 -15.26 2.33
C GLN A 90 15.11 -13.82 2.76
N GLY A 91 13.85 -13.58 3.13
CA GLY A 91 13.37 -12.25 3.49
C GLY A 91 13.12 -11.37 2.27
N VAL A 92 12.60 -10.19 2.52
CA VAL A 92 12.33 -9.21 1.46
C VAL A 92 13.61 -8.44 1.14
N GLN A 93 13.94 -8.36 -0.14
CA GLN A 93 15.02 -7.50 -0.65
C GLN A 93 14.36 -6.20 -1.13
N PRO A 94 14.26 -5.15 -0.29
CA PRO A 94 13.32 -4.07 -0.54
C PRO A 94 13.71 -3.15 -1.68
N GLY A 95 12.77 -2.90 -2.57
CA GLY A 95 12.87 -1.89 -3.63
C GLY A 95 11.86 -0.78 -3.37
N TRP A 96 12.37 0.44 -3.14
CA TRP A 96 11.56 1.61 -2.81
C TRP A 96 11.68 2.73 -3.85
N LYS A 97 12.36 2.50 -4.96
CA LYS A 97 12.50 3.53 -6.00
C LYS A 97 11.18 3.67 -6.77
N PRO A 98 10.86 4.86 -7.28
CA PRO A 98 9.64 5.04 -8.08
C PRO A 98 9.47 4.02 -9.20
N GLU A 99 10.54 3.71 -9.93
CA GLU A 99 10.51 2.73 -11.03
C GLU A 99 10.22 1.31 -10.56
N ASP A 100 10.49 0.98 -9.29
CA ASP A 100 10.18 -0.34 -8.75
C ASP A 100 8.69 -0.61 -8.67
N PHE A 101 7.86 0.44 -8.68
CA PHE A 101 6.40 0.34 -8.55
C PHE A 101 5.66 0.47 -9.89
N ALA A 102 6.37 0.63 -11.00
CA ALA A 102 5.74 0.90 -12.29
C ALA A 102 4.72 -0.19 -12.70
N ILE A 103 5.08 -1.45 -12.54
CA ILE A 103 4.20 -2.57 -12.91
C ILE A 103 3.00 -2.65 -11.95
N LEU A 104 3.22 -2.44 -10.65
CA LEU A 104 2.13 -2.40 -9.67
C LEU A 104 1.10 -1.33 -10.03
N ILE A 105 1.55 -0.13 -10.32
CA ILE A 105 0.68 1.01 -10.67
C ILE A 105 -0.11 0.71 -11.95
N GLU A 106 0.56 0.17 -12.95
CA GLU A 106 -0.06 -0.20 -14.22
C GLU A 106 -1.14 -1.25 -14.03
N GLU A 107 -0.85 -2.34 -13.30
CA GLU A 107 -1.82 -3.41 -13.07
C GLU A 107 -2.97 -2.96 -12.15
N ALA A 108 -2.70 -2.13 -11.15
CA ALA A 108 -3.73 -1.55 -10.29
C ALA A 108 -4.70 -0.68 -11.10
N LYS A 109 -4.17 0.15 -11.99
CA LYS A 109 -4.97 1.02 -12.86
C LYS A 109 -5.91 0.21 -13.75
N LYS A 110 -5.44 -0.90 -14.31
CA LYS A 110 -6.28 -1.78 -15.13
C LYS A 110 -7.50 -2.31 -14.37
N ARG A 111 -7.43 -2.39 -13.05
CA ARG A 111 -8.50 -2.89 -12.17
C ARG A 111 -9.27 -1.78 -11.48
N GLY A 112 -9.12 -0.55 -11.97
CA GLY A 112 -9.85 0.60 -11.45
C GLY A 112 -9.39 1.05 -10.07
N LEU A 113 -8.18 0.69 -9.65
CA LEU A 113 -7.61 1.13 -8.39
C LEU A 113 -6.84 2.43 -8.56
N HIS A 114 -6.76 3.21 -7.49
CA HIS A 114 -6.02 4.47 -7.44
C HIS A 114 -4.62 4.22 -6.89
N SER A 115 -3.62 4.94 -7.43
CA SER A 115 -2.26 4.91 -6.88
C SER A 115 -1.88 6.27 -6.31
N GLY A 116 -0.90 6.28 -5.41
CA GLY A 116 -0.33 7.51 -4.87
C GLY A 116 0.70 8.18 -5.78
N GLN A 117 0.83 7.74 -7.03
CA GLN A 117 1.84 8.25 -7.96
C GLN A 117 1.75 9.77 -8.14
N GLY A 118 0.53 10.32 -8.19
CA GLY A 118 0.31 11.75 -8.41
C GLY A 118 0.88 12.66 -7.32
N TYR A 119 1.11 12.13 -6.10
CA TYR A 119 1.75 12.86 -5.00
C TYR A 119 3.02 12.15 -4.52
N LYS A 120 3.63 11.37 -5.38
CA LYS A 120 4.92 10.69 -5.15
C LYS A 120 4.87 9.67 -4.00
N ASP A 121 3.71 9.15 -3.67
CA ASP A 121 3.54 8.05 -2.72
C ASP A 121 3.36 6.75 -3.50
N TYR A 122 4.43 6.28 -4.12
CA TYR A 122 4.42 5.17 -5.06
C TYR A 122 4.02 3.82 -4.46
N PRO A 123 4.30 3.52 -3.19
CA PRO A 123 3.84 2.27 -2.56
C PRO A 123 2.33 2.17 -2.36
N HIS A 124 1.60 3.28 -2.45
CA HIS A 124 0.21 3.42 -2.01
C HIS A 124 -0.78 3.03 -3.11
N ILE A 125 -1.65 2.06 -2.82
CA ILE A 125 -2.77 1.66 -3.69
C ILE A 125 -4.05 1.77 -2.86
N SER A 126 -5.08 2.39 -3.42
CA SER A 126 -6.33 2.63 -2.70
C SER A 126 -7.56 2.42 -3.57
N TRP A 127 -8.71 2.30 -2.91
CA TRP A 127 -10.02 2.31 -3.53
C TRP A 127 -10.26 3.67 -4.20
N PRO A 128 -10.91 3.71 -5.37
CA PRO A 128 -11.16 4.98 -6.06
C PRO A 128 -11.92 5.99 -5.19
N GLY A 129 -11.52 7.25 -5.30
CA GLY A 129 -12.12 8.35 -4.54
C GLY A 129 -11.35 8.75 -3.30
N TYR A 130 -10.30 8.01 -2.93
CA TYR A 130 -9.40 8.36 -1.83
C TYR A 130 -8.05 8.78 -2.37
N VAL A 131 -7.50 9.85 -1.83
CA VAL A 131 -6.22 10.42 -2.28
C VAL A 131 -5.11 10.29 -1.22
N THR A 132 -5.44 9.78 -0.03
CA THR A 132 -4.43 9.60 1.04
C THR A 132 -4.55 8.24 1.72
#